data_75bafe6e1b8c89f44dfba92cb7e835e1
#
_entry.id   75bafe6e1b8c89f44dfba92cb7e835e1
#
_cell.length_a   1.000
_cell.length_b   1.000
_cell.length_c   1.000
_cell.angle_alpha   90.00
_cell.angle_beta   90.00
_cell.angle_gamma   90.00
#
_symmetry.space_group_name_H-M   'P 1'
#
loop_
_entity.id
_entity.type
_entity.pdbx_description
1 polymer ?
#
loop_
_entity_poly.entity_id
_entity_poly.type
_entity_poly.pdbx_seq_one_letter_code
_entity_poly.pdbx_strand_id
1 'polypeptide(L)'
;MQRICLCLLAALLLLCAGCAAPLQGPADLPEDADALVLLDVQARGQDVVATVSAAAFAADGTSYTYSKEIPYAFALADGFTATLRAADGTMRAYDEPAALLDAQRERGEGAPLPVCDFSFDESGRLLALNERT
;
A
#
# COMPACT_ATOMS: atom_id res chain seq x y z
N MET A 1 -13.39 6.11 41.12
CA MET A 1 -13.96 6.79 39.94
C MET A 1 -12.91 7.26 38.93
N GLN A 2 -11.80 7.84 39.36
CA GLN A 2 -10.74 8.27 38.42
C GLN A 2 -10.11 7.14 37.60
N ARG A 3 -10.03 5.93 38.16
CA ARG A 3 -9.46 4.77 37.46
C ARG A 3 -10.32 4.26 36.29
N ILE A 4 -11.61 4.43 36.36
CA ILE A 4 -12.56 4.02 35.32
C ILE A 4 -12.49 4.98 34.12
N CYS A 5 -12.32 6.29 34.37
CA CYS A 5 -12.16 7.28 33.31
C CYS A 5 -10.83 7.09 32.55
N LEU A 6 -9.75 6.68 33.22
CA LEU A 6 -8.47 6.40 32.60
C LEU A 6 -8.52 5.15 31.70
N CYS A 7 -9.23 4.12 32.12
CA CYS A 7 -9.42 2.93 31.30
C CYS A 7 -10.28 3.20 30.05
N LEU A 8 -11.28 4.04 30.17
CA LEU A 8 -12.11 4.47 29.05
C LEU A 8 -11.33 5.31 28.04
N LEU A 9 -10.47 6.19 28.52
CA LEU A 9 -9.61 7.03 27.67
C LEU A 9 -8.56 6.18 26.94
N ALA A 10 -7.99 5.20 27.61
CA ALA A 10 -7.03 4.28 27.00
C ALA A 10 -7.71 3.38 25.95
N ALA A 11 -8.93 2.93 26.21
CA ALA A 11 -9.71 2.15 25.24
C ALA A 11 -10.10 3.00 24.01
N LEU A 12 -10.40 4.28 24.19
CA LEU A 12 -10.70 5.19 23.09
C LEU A 12 -9.47 5.47 22.23
N LEU A 13 -8.31 5.62 22.86
CA LEU A 13 -7.03 5.79 22.14
C LEU A 13 -6.64 4.54 21.36
N LEU A 14 -6.89 3.36 21.89
CA LEU A 14 -6.69 2.09 21.19
C LEU A 14 -7.64 1.93 20.00
N LEU A 15 -8.87 2.39 20.11
CA LEU A 15 -9.84 2.39 19.01
C LEU A 15 -9.43 3.35 17.88
N CYS A 16 -8.88 4.53 18.23
CA CYS A 16 -8.37 5.48 17.22
C CYS A 16 -7.10 4.96 16.54
N ALA A 17 -6.22 4.27 17.28
CA ALA A 17 -5.06 3.60 16.70
C ALA A 17 -5.47 2.41 15.82
N GLY A 18 -6.61 1.76 16.12
CA GLY A 18 -7.18 0.67 15.32
C GLY A 18 -7.84 1.12 14.00
N CYS A 19 -8.02 2.43 13.77
CA CYS A 19 -8.50 2.95 12.48
C CYS A 19 -7.46 2.83 11.37
N ALA A 20 -6.17 2.69 11.72
CA ALA A 20 -5.14 2.36 10.76
C ALA A 20 -5.10 0.84 10.57
N ALA A 21 -5.18 0.37 9.31
CA ALA A 21 -5.09 -1.06 9.02
C ALA A 21 -3.78 -1.62 9.59
N PRO A 22 -3.80 -2.81 10.23
CA PRO A 22 -2.58 -3.42 10.73
C PRO A 22 -1.65 -3.74 9.55
N LEU A 23 -0.34 -3.66 9.80
CA LEU A 23 0.65 -4.05 8.80
C LEU A 23 0.53 -5.56 8.54
N GLN A 24 0.57 -5.92 7.27
CA GLN A 24 0.40 -7.28 6.80
C GLN A 24 1.67 -7.78 6.11
N GLY A 25 1.74 -9.06 5.85
CA GLY A 25 2.83 -9.69 5.13
C GLY A 25 2.32 -10.40 3.87
N PRO A 26 3.24 -10.93 3.04
CA PRO A 26 2.87 -11.57 1.78
C PRO A 26 1.94 -12.77 1.95
N ALA A 27 2.01 -13.46 3.09
CA ALA A 27 1.12 -14.60 3.37
C ALA A 27 -0.36 -14.20 3.53
N ASP A 28 -0.63 -12.92 3.79
CA ASP A 28 -2.00 -12.41 3.91
C ASP A 28 -2.68 -12.18 2.56
N LEU A 29 -1.91 -12.10 1.47
CA LEU A 29 -2.45 -11.95 0.14
C LEU A 29 -3.13 -13.25 -0.35
N PRO A 30 -4.20 -13.13 -1.17
CA PRO A 30 -4.78 -14.31 -1.82
C PRO A 30 -3.77 -14.99 -2.74
N GLU A 31 -3.89 -16.30 -2.90
CA GLU A 31 -3.02 -17.08 -3.80
C GLU A 31 -3.14 -16.66 -5.26
N ASP A 32 -4.30 -16.13 -5.66
CA ASP A 32 -4.57 -15.67 -7.01
C ASP A 32 -4.21 -14.19 -7.24
N ALA A 33 -3.53 -13.57 -6.30
CA ALA A 33 -3.08 -12.19 -6.46
C ALA A 33 -1.96 -12.11 -7.50
N ASP A 34 -2.28 -11.61 -8.68
CA ASP A 34 -1.36 -11.48 -9.81
C ASP A 34 -0.63 -10.14 -9.82
N ALA A 35 -1.24 -9.12 -9.23
CA ALA A 35 -0.71 -7.77 -9.17
C ALA A 35 -1.28 -7.05 -7.95
N LEU A 36 -0.72 -5.89 -7.62
CA LEU A 36 -1.24 -4.99 -6.59
C LEU A 36 -1.67 -3.68 -7.22
N VAL A 37 -2.85 -3.21 -6.84
CA VAL A 37 -3.31 -1.86 -7.20
C VAL A 37 -2.93 -0.93 -6.06
N LEU A 38 -2.12 0.07 -6.33
CA LEU A 38 -1.69 1.04 -5.32
C LEU A 38 -2.82 2.03 -5.05
N LEU A 39 -3.39 1.98 -3.84
CA LEU A 39 -4.50 2.84 -3.44
C LEU A 39 -4.00 4.11 -2.75
N ASP A 40 -3.02 3.99 -1.87
CA ASP A 40 -2.53 5.10 -1.07
C ASP A 40 -1.13 4.82 -0.52
N VAL A 41 -0.42 5.88 -0.14
CA VAL A 41 0.89 5.79 0.52
C VAL A 41 0.86 6.78 1.69
N GLN A 42 1.24 6.30 2.88
CA GLN A 42 1.21 7.09 4.11
C GLN A 42 2.48 6.89 4.91
N ALA A 43 2.88 7.93 5.63
CA ALA A 43 3.91 7.81 6.66
C ALA A 43 3.27 7.34 7.96
N ARG A 44 3.87 6.31 8.59
CA ARG A 44 3.47 5.81 9.91
C ARG A 44 4.71 5.70 10.78
N GLY A 45 4.93 6.67 11.66
CA GLY A 45 6.15 6.73 12.45
C GLY A 45 7.37 6.81 11.55
N GLN A 46 8.27 5.85 11.64
CA GLN A 46 9.48 5.78 10.80
C GLN A 46 9.25 5.01 9.49
N ASP A 47 8.11 4.34 9.35
CA ASP A 47 7.80 3.56 8.17
C ASP A 47 7.01 4.38 7.16
N VAL A 48 7.19 4.05 5.88
CA VAL A 48 6.26 4.41 4.82
C VAL A 48 5.43 3.17 4.51
N VAL A 49 4.12 3.32 4.44
CA VAL A 49 3.18 2.22 4.28
C VAL A 49 2.39 2.41 3.00
N ALA A 50 2.39 1.39 2.15
CA ALA A 50 1.54 1.34 0.97
C ALA A 50 0.26 0.58 1.30
N THR A 51 -0.88 1.20 0.99
CA THR A 51 -2.19 0.54 1.02
C THR A 51 -2.52 0.10 -0.39
N VAL A 52 -2.76 -1.19 -0.57
CA VAL A 52 -2.94 -1.80 -1.87
C VAL A 52 -4.17 -2.70 -1.88
N SER A 53 -4.66 -3.00 -3.07
CA SER A 53 -5.65 -4.06 -3.29
C SER A 53 -5.03 -5.16 -4.14
N ALA A 54 -5.38 -6.41 -3.84
CA ALA A 54 -4.95 -7.53 -4.67
C ALA A 54 -5.77 -7.56 -5.96
N ALA A 55 -5.09 -7.65 -7.09
CA ALA A 55 -5.71 -7.76 -8.40
C ALA A 55 -5.51 -9.16 -8.97
N ALA A 56 -6.57 -9.72 -9.52
CA ALA A 56 -6.54 -11.00 -10.23
C ALA A 56 -6.85 -10.75 -11.71
N PHE A 57 -6.03 -11.31 -12.59
CA PHE A 57 -6.24 -11.20 -14.03
C PHE A 57 -7.18 -12.27 -14.54
N ALA A 58 -8.00 -11.91 -15.53
CA ALA A 58 -8.81 -12.87 -16.26
C ALA A 58 -7.91 -13.72 -17.19
N ALA A 59 -8.49 -14.77 -17.75
CA ALA A 59 -7.79 -15.70 -18.64
C ALA A 59 -7.21 -15.01 -19.90
N ASP A 60 -7.76 -13.85 -20.30
CA ASP A 60 -7.27 -13.07 -21.43
C ASP A 60 -5.95 -12.33 -21.13
N GLY A 61 -5.55 -12.23 -19.85
CA GLY A 61 -4.33 -11.57 -19.43
C GLY A 61 -4.37 -10.04 -19.49
N THR A 62 -5.48 -9.44 -19.91
CA THR A 62 -5.63 -7.98 -20.06
C THR A 62 -6.64 -7.38 -19.10
N SER A 63 -7.69 -8.11 -18.77
CA SER A 63 -8.70 -7.68 -17.81
C SER A 63 -8.31 -8.12 -16.41
N TYR A 64 -8.62 -7.30 -15.41
CA TYR A 64 -8.38 -7.64 -14.01
C TYR A 64 -9.52 -7.14 -13.14
N THR A 65 -9.65 -7.78 -11.96
CA THR A 65 -10.61 -7.39 -10.94
C THR A 65 -9.87 -7.14 -9.63
N TYR A 66 -10.33 -6.15 -8.87
CA TYR A 66 -9.83 -5.87 -7.52
C TYR A 66 -10.94 -5.26 -6.68
N SER A 67 -10.79 -5.30 -5.36
CA SER A 67 -11.76 -4.71 -4.44
C SER A 67 -11.09 -3.69 -3.54
N LYS A 68 -11.57 -2.45 -3.58
CA LYS A 68 -11.14 -1.39 -2.67
C LYS A 68 -11.62 -1.63 -1.23
N GLU A 69 -12.60 -2.52 -1.04
CA GLU A 69 -13.16 -2.85 0.27
C GLU A 69 -12.29 -3.80 1.08
N ILE A 70 -11.31 -4.45 0.43
CA ILE A 70 -10.38 -5.38 1.08
C ILE A 70 -8.95 -4.86 0.84
N PRO A 71 -8.54 -3.79 1.54
CA PRO A 71 -7.19 -3.28 1.39
C PRO A 71 -6.19 -4.05 2.24
N TYR A 72 -4.94 -4.06 1.78
CA TYR A 72 -3.79 -4.59 2.51
C TYR A 72 -2.81 -3.45 2.75
N ALA A 73 -2.19 -3.42 3.92
CA ALA A 73 -1.21 -2.41 4.29
C ALA A 73 0.17 -3.07 4.47
N PHE A 74 1.14 -2.66 3.67
CA PHE A 74 2.50 -3.19 3.72
C PHE A 74 3.48 -2.07 4.01
N ALA A 75 4.38 -2.30 4.98
CA ALA A 75 5.51 -1.42 5.18
C ALA A 75 6.48 -1.58 4.00
N LEU A 76 7.05 -0.47 3.55
CA LEU A 76 8.06 -0.48 2.49
C LEU A 76 9.43 -0.85 3.09
N ALA A 77 10.18 -1.66 2.36
CA ALA A 77 11.55 -2.01 2.74
C ALA A 77 12.48 -0.80 2.59
N ASP A 78 13.60 -0.79 3.30
CA ASP A 78 14.59 0.29 3.18
C ASP A 78 15.17 0.39 1.77
N GLY A 79 15.35 -0.74 1.11
CA GLY A 79 15.79 -0.79 -0.29
C GLY A 79 14.66 -0.76 -1.31
N PHE A 80 13.48 -0.27 -0.93
CA PHE A 80 12.31 -0.22 -1.80
C PHE A 80 12.57 0.60 -3.05
N THR A 81 12.13 0.08 -4.18
CA THR A 81 12.13 0.77 -5.47
C THR A 81 10.75 0.66 -6.13
N ALA A 82 10.40 1.67 -6.89
CA ALA A 82 9.17 1.64 -7.69
C ALA A 82 9.41 2.25 -9.05
N THR A 83 8.73 1.75 -10.07
CA THR A 83 8.66 2.37 -11.38
C THR A 83 7.19 2.59 -11.70
N LEU A 84 6.78 3.84 -11.75
CA LEU A 84 5.39 4.24 -11.92
C LEU A 84 5.27 5.26 -13.05
N ARG A 85 4.11 5.25 -13.70
CA ARG A 85 3.78 6.26 -14.71
C ARG A 85 3.49 7.60 -14.04
N ALA A 86 4.19 8.64 -14.45
CA ALA A 86 3.96 10.00 -13.99
C ALA A 86 2.76 10.62 -14.72
N ALA A 87 2.32 11.79 -14.26
CA ALA A 87 1.20 12.52 -14.83
C ALA A 87 1.40 12.87 -16.31
N ASP A 88 2.64 13.04 -16.76
CA ASP A 88 2.98 13.31 -18.17
C ASP A 88 3.04 12.04 -19.05
N GLY A 89 2.74 10.87 -18.46
CA GLY A 89 2.74 9.58 -19.16
C GLY A 89 4.09 8.86 -19.21
N THR A 90 5.16 9.49 -18.72
CA THR A 90 6.49 8.85 -18.69
C THR A 90 6.62 7.93 -17.46
N MET A 91 7.43 6.88 -17.60
CA MET A 91 7.74 6.01 -16.48
C MET A 91 8.89 6.63 -15.67
N ARG A 92 8.69 6.72 -14.36
CA ARG A 92 9.69 7.26 -13.43
C ARG A 92 10.07 6.23 -12.39
N ALA A 93 11.37 6.18 -12.07
CA ALA A 93 11.89 5.34 -11.01
C ALA A 93 11.95 6.12 -9.69
N TYR A 94 11.56 5.45 -8.60
CA TYR A 94 11.63 5.98 -7.23
C TYR A 94 12.46 5.00 -6.42
N ASP A 95 13.58 5.46 -5.88
CA ASP A 95 14.58 4.60 -5.23
C ASP A 95 14.48 4.59 -3.71
N GLU A 96 13.52 5.32 -3.17
CA GLU A 96 13.32 5.44 -1.71
C GLU A 96 11.83 5.50 -1.36
N PRO A 97 11.43 5.00 -0.17
CA PRO A 97 10.05 5.11 0.28
C PRO A 97 9.51 6.54 0.32
N ALA A 98 10.33 7.51 0.74
CA ALA A 98 9.92 8.92 0.82
C ALA A 98 9.59 9.50 -0.56
N ALA A 99 10.31 9.09 -1.60
CA ALA A 99 10.06 9.53 -2.97
C ALA A 99 8.69 9.03 -3.47
N LEU A 100 8.30 7.81 -3.11
CA LEU A 100 6.98 7.28 -3.45
C LEU A 100 5.87 8.05 -2.75
N LEU A 101 6.08 8.42 -1.49
CA LEU A 101 5.12 9.23 -0.73
C LEU A 101 4.87 10.58 -1.40
N ASP A 102 5.93 11.25 -1.84
CA ASP A 102 5.84 12.53 -2.55
C ASP A 102 5.13 12.38 -3.90
N ALA A 103 5.46 11.34 -4.66
CA ALA A 103 4.84 11.05 -5.94
C ALA A 103 3.34 10.83 -5.82
N GLN A 104 2.91 10.13 -4.78
CA GLN A 104 1.49 9.85 -4.54
C GLN A 104 0.72 11.13 -4.21
N ARG A 105 1.33 12.05 -3.49
CA ARG A 105 0.72 13.37 -3.20
C ARG A 105 0.55 14.22 -4.46
N GLU A 106 1.47 14.11 -5.40
CA GLU A 106 1.43 14.87 -6.66
C GLU A 106 0.41 14.32 -7.67
N ARG A 107 0.02 13.05 -7.56
CA ARG A 107 -0.91 12.44 -8.52
C ARG A 107 -2.31 13.07 -8.48
N GLY A 108 -2.73 13.56 -7.33
CA GLY A 108 -4.04 14.15 -7.16
C GLY A 108 -5.19 13.13 -7.20
N GLU A 109 -6.38 13.59 -6.85
CA GLU A 109 -7.59 12.78 -6.88
C GLU A 109 -8.05 12.55 -8.32
N GLY A 110 -8.58 11.36 -8.58
CA GLY A 110 -9.13 11.01 -9.89
C GLY A 110 -8.12 10.49 -10.91
N ALA A 111 -6.83 10.47 -10.59
CA ALA A 111 -5.85 9.82 -11.44
C ALA A 111 -6.06 8.29 -11.44
N PRO A 112 -5.83 7.59 -12.58
CA PRO A 112 -5.93 6.14 -12.60
C PRO A 112 -4.99 5.51 -11.58
N LEU A 113 -5.47 4.48 -10.87
CA LEU A 113 -4.67 3.79 -9.87
C LEU A 113 -3.63 2.89 -10.56
N PRO A 114 -2.36 2.92 -10.12
CA PRO A 114 -1.34 2.06 -10.71
C PRO A 114 -1.60 0.59 -10.41
N VAL A 115 -1.53 -0.25 -11.43
CA VAL A 115 -1.55 -1.71 -11.31
C VAL A 115 -0.12 -2.20 -11.48
N CYS A 116 0.42 -2.81 -10.44
CA CYS A 116 1.85 -3.06 -10.34
C CYS A 116 2.18 -4.53 -10.15
N ASP A 117 3.25 -4.97 -10.80
CA ASP A 117 3.96 -6.16 -10.35
C ASP A 117 4.66 -5.84 -9.03
N PHE A 118 4.86 -6.83 -8.19
CA PHE A 118 5.35 -6.61 -6.84
C PHE A 118 6.33 -7.68 -6.40
N SER A 119 7.16 -7.34 -5.42
CA SER A 119 8.00 -8.29 -4.70
C SER A 119 8.14 -7.89 -3.24
N PHE A 120 8.46 -8.86 -2.39
CA PHE A 120 8.70 -8.66 -0.96
C PHE A 120 10.13 -9.05 -0.62
N ASP A 121 10.68 -8.43 0.43
CA ASP A 121 11.96 -8.86 0.99
C ASP A 121 11.79 -10.04 1.95
N GLU A 122 12.89 -10.52 2.51
CA GLU A 122 12.89 -11.67 3.44
C GLU A 122 12.12 -11.38 4.74
N SER A 123 12.00 -10.12 5.14
CA SER A 123 11.25 -9.72 6.34
C SER A 123 9.76 -9.54 6.09
N GLY A 124 9.30 -9.68 4.85
CA GLY A 124 7.90 -9.49 4.47
C GLY A 124 7.52 -8.05 4.19
N ARG A 125 8.49 -7.15 4.05
CA ARG A 125 8.25 -5.76 3.63
C ARG A 125 8.19 -5.68 2.12
N LEU A 126 7.39 -4.77 1.61
CA LEU A 126 7.25 -4.55 0.18
C LEU A 126 8.56 -3.97 -0.39
N LEU A 127 9.17 -4.68 -1.32
CA LEU A 127 10.48 -4.34 -1.85
C LEU A 127 10.40 -3.60 -3.19
N ALA A 128 9.44 -3.94 -4.04
CA ALA A 128 9.31 -3.31 -5.35
C ALA A 128 7.86 -3.25 -5.82
N LEU A 129 7.54 -2.17 -6.51
CA LEU A 129 6.29 -2.00 -7.26
C LEU A 129 6.65 -1.48 -8.66
N ASN A 130 6.26 -2.22 -9.69
CA ASN A 130 6.50 -1.81 -11.08
C ASN A 130 5.16 -1.77 -11.82
N GLU A 131 4.75 -0.58 -12.22
CA GLU A 131 3.48 -0.39 -12.92
C GLU A 131 3.50 -1.16 -14.25
N ARG A 132 2.44 -1.92 -14.49
CA ARG A 132 2.27 -2.65 -15.74
C ARG A 132 1.94 -1.68 -16.88
N THR A 133 2.55 -1.92 -18.01
CA THR A 133 2.33 -1.13 -19.24
C THR A 133 1.28 -1.76 -20.14
#